data_bc9b9627ae309386e1fd6ad0dd3c0f47
#
_entry.id   bc9b9627ae309386e1fd6ad0dd3c0f47
#
_cell.length_a   1.000
_cell.length_b   1.000
_cell.length_c   1.000
_cell.angle_alpha   90.00
_cell.angle_beta   90.00
_cell.angle_gamma   90.00
#
_symmetry.space_group_name_H-M   'P 1'
#
loop_
_entity.id
_entity.type
_entity.pdbx_description
1 polymer ?
#
loop_
_entity_poly.entity_id
_entity_poly.type
_entity_poly.pdbx_seq_one_letter_code
_entity_poly.pdbx_strand_id
1 'polypeptide(L)'
;MTRVRDLIAAIALAALLPFADCTPLAAQTNVPAAADAAAWPVPKRRRIILMRHGDVAYFDAQGKPVADPDKVVLSEAGKLQADRTGAYLKMIGITGIERVISSDLPRTIETAERVLAAAGIAVKPARIDALREIRNGPSRDIATADLPKELLMLGQARVTGDTRFLRKESVAELQARVGPAMKALLDDTGWDTALLVLHAIVNNAIISAALTGDAAYYGRFDHGAGCFAIIDVGADFSDAVIKAVNVCPDPGPYASRLHALEALLAQAMKARK
;
A
#
# COMPACT_ATOMS: atom_id res chain seq x y z
N MET A 1 28.23 22.08 -19.84
CA MET A 1 27.14 23.07 -19.98
C MET A 1 26.68 23.31 -21.41
N THR A 2 27.30 22.72 -22.43
CA THR A 2 27.05 22.95 -23.86
C THR A 2 25.92 22.10 -24.46
N ARG A 3 25.61 20.92 -23.89
CA ARG A 3 24.66 19.96 -24.50
C ARG A 3 23.15 20.25 -24.28
N VAL A 4 22.78 21.08 -23.31
CA VAL A 4 21.36 21.41 -23.05
C VAL A 4 20.88 22.58 -23.95
N ARG A 5 21.76 23.46 -24.34
CA ARG A 5 21.44 24.58 -25.26
C ARG A 5 21.13 24.10 -26.68
N ASP A 6 21.85 23.07 -27.14
CA ASP A 6 21.69 22.54 -28.49
C ASP A 6 20.37 21.77 -28.66
N LEU A 7 19.86 21.14 -27.59
CA LEU A 7 18.59 20.45 -27.62
C LEU A 7 17.38 21.40 -27.67
N ILE A 8 17.46 22.55 -27.00
CA ILE A 8 16.42 23.58 -27.02
C ILE A 8 16.38 24.29 -28.38
N ALA A 9 17.53 24.50 -29.03
CA ALA A 9 17.60 25.08 -30.36
C ALA A 9 16.99 24.17 -31.45
N ALA A 10 17.14 22.85 -31.31
CA ALA A 10 16.56 21.86 -32.25
C ALA A 10 15.01 21.81 -32.17
N ILE A 11 14.43 22.01 -30.99
CA ILE A 11 12.97 22.00 -30.80
C ILE A 11 12.35 23.31 -31.31
N ALA A 12 13.03 24.43 -31.17
CA ALA A 12 12.54 25.75 -31.67
C ALA A 12 12.59 25.86 -33.20
N LEU A 13 13.47 25.14 -33.87
CA LEU A 13 13.60 25.20 -35.34
C LEU A 13 12.54 24.33 -36.05
N ALA A 14 11.99 23.32 -35.39
CA ALA A 14 10.94 22.48 -35.96
C ALA A 14 9.56 23.16 -36.04
N ALA A 15 9.37 24.31 -35.36
CA ALA A 15 8.11 25.05 -35.34
C ALA A 15 7.94 26.10 -36.47
N LEU A 16 8.93 26.25 -37.35
CA LEU A 16 8.92 27.27 -38.42
C LEU A 16 8.98 26.72 -39.84
N LEU A 17 8.68 25.45 -40.04
CA LEU A 17 8.52 24.92 -41.39
C LEU A 17 7.11 25.31 -41.92
N PRO A 18 7.04 25.96 -43.11
CA PRO A 18 5.76 26.26 -43.71
C PRO A 18 5.03 24.96 -44.03
N PHE A 19 3.73 24.93 -43.77
CA PHE A 19 2.85 23.86 -44.23
C PHE A 19 2.99 23.77 -45.75
N ALA A 20 3.84 22.86 -46.22
CA ALA A 20 3.85 22.49 -47.64
C ALA A 20 2.57 21.74 -47.92
N ASP A 21 1.89 22.11 -49.00
CA ASP A 21 0.62 21.52 -49.46
C ASP A 21 0.64 20.00 -49.35
N CYS A 22 -0.15 19.46 -48.41
CA CYS A 22 -0.47 18.05 -48.38
C CYS A 22 -1.36 17.72 -49.59
N THR A 23 -0.76 17.46 -50.73
CA THR A 23 -1.44 16.70 -51.76
C THR A 23 -1.81 15.34 -51.14
N PRO A 24 -3.07 14.89 -51.21
CA PRO A 24 -3.43 13.60 -50.71
C PRO A 24 -2.68 12.52 -51.51
N LEU A 25 -1.71 11.90 -50.86
CA LEU A 25 -1.12 10.67 -51.37
C LEU A 25 -2.25 9.66 -51.54
N ALA A 26 -2.59 9.35 -52.80
CA ALA A 26 -3.61 8.37 -53.11
C ALA A 26 -3.28 7.09 -52.33
N ALA A 27 -4.09 6.80 -51.32
CA ALA A 27 -3.92 5.64 -50.47
C ALA A 27 -3.94 4.39 -51.36
N GLN A 28 -2.80 3.78 -51.55
CA GLN A 28 -2.75 2.40 -51.99
C GLN A 28 -3.37 1.57 -50.86
N THR A 29 -4.67 1.30 -51.02
CA THR A 29 -5.46 0.42 -50.14
C THR A 29 -5.09 -1.03 -50.38
N ASN A 30 -3.82 -1.37 -50.19
CA ASN A 30 -3.37 -2.73 -49.92
C ASN A 30 -3.01 -2.82 -48.42
N VAL A 31 -3.90 -2.37 -47.56
CA VAL A 31 -3.94 -2.90 -46.19
C VAL A 31 -4.45 -4.32 -46.36
N PRO A 32 -3.65 -5.37 -46.11
CA PRO A 32 -4.18 -6.73 -46.05
C PRO A 32 -5.36 -6.63 -45.06
N ALA A 33 -6.54 -7.15 -45.47
CA ALA A 33 -7.69 -7.30 -44.59
C ALA A 33 -7.12 -7.87 -43.28
N ALA A 34 -7.38 -7.17 -42.19
CA ALA A 34 -6.90 -7.59 -40.87
C ALA A 34 -7.36 -9.05 -40.70
N ALA A 35 -6.44 -9.98 -40.97
CA ALA A 35 -6.61 -11.35 -40.53
C ALA A 35 -6.95 -11.24 -39.06
N ASP A 36 -8.09 -11.79 -38.65
CA ASP A 36 -8.66 -11.76 -37.32
C ASP A 36 -7.58 -11.55 -36.26
N ALA A 37 -7.28 -10.28 -35.94
CA ALA A 37 -6.50 -9.96 -34.76
C ALA A 37 -7.39 -10.46 -33.63
N ALA A 38 -7.06 -11.66 -33.11
CA ALA A 38 -7.77 -12.24 -31.99
C ALA A 38 -7.95 -11.12 -31.00
N ALA A 39 -9.22 -10.73 -30.75
CA ALA A 39 -9.54 -9.57 -29.95
C ALA A 39 -8.75 -9.71 -28.65
N TRP A 40 -7.90 -8.71 -28.33
CA TRP A 40 -7.12 -8.72 -27.10
C TRP A 40 -8.06 -9.02 -25.94
N PRO A 41 -7.93 -10.16 -25.24
CA PRO A 41 -8.84 -10.47 -24.14
C PRO A 41 -8.63 -9.43 -23.06
N VAL A 42 -9.67 -8.62 -22.79
CA VAL A 42 -9.61 -7.64 -21.71
C VAL A 42 -9.39 -8.40 -20.40
N PRO A 43 -8.27 -8.16 -19.71
CA PRO A 43 -7.99 -8.87 -18.47
C PRO A 43 -9.09 -8.62 -17.43
N LYS A 44 -9.65 -9.68 -16.88
CA LYS A 44 -10.61 -9.58 -15.79
C LYS A 44 -9.85 -9.56 -14.47
N ARG A 45 -9.71 -8.39 -13.87
CA ARG A 45 -9.07 -8.20 -12.56
C ARG A 45 -10.10 -7.90 -11.49
N ARG A 46 -9.82 -8.38 -10.28
CA ARG A 46 -10.54 -8.08 -9.04
C ARG A 46 -9.80 -6.99 -8.29
N ARG A 47 -10.48 -6.26 -7.43
CA ARG A 47 -9.91 -5.10 -6.72
C ARG A 47 -9.63 -5.39 -5.26
N ILE A 48 -8.43 -5.09 -4.82
CA ILE A 48 -8.02 -5.07 -3.42
C ILE A 48 -7.87 -3.62 -2.96
N ILE A 49 -8.62 -3.23 -1.94
CA ILE A 49 -8.40 -2.02 -1.16
C ILE A 49 -7.55 -2.42 0.04
N LEU A 50 -6.27 -2.06 0.03
CA LEU A 50 -5.31 -2.44 1.06
C LEU A 50 -5.08 -1.25 1.99
N MET A 51 -5.62 -1.31 3.21
CA MET A 51 -5.66 -0.21 4.16
C MET A 51 -4.76 -0.49 5.37
N ARG A 52 -4.09 0.53 5.89
CA ARG A 52 -3.48 0.51 7.21
C ARG A 52 -4.52 0.92 8.26
N HIS A 53 -4.49 0.26 9.43
CA HIS A 53 -5.31 0.67 10.57
C HIS A 53 -5.14 2.16 10.90
N GLY A 54 -6.15 2.76 11.51
CA GLY A 54 -6.12 4.14 12.00
C GLY A 54 -5.06 4.36 13.09
N ASP A 55 -4.81 5.61 13.43
CA ASP A 55 -3.84 5.99 14.44
C ASP A 55 -4.10 5.33 15.81
N VAL A 56 -3.03 5.02 16.52
CA VAL A 56 -3.04 4.42 17.86
C VAL A 56 -1.98 5.07 18.75
N ALA A 57 -2.19 5.10 20.06
CA ALA A 57 -1.21 5.56 21.02
C ALA A 57 -0.33 4.39 21.51
N TYR A 58 0.91 4.32 21.04
CA TYR A 58 1.92 3.37 21.54
C TYR A 58 2.65 3.87 22.78
N PHE A 59 2.42 5.10 23.18
CA PHE A 59 3.00 5.74 24.37
C PHE A 59 1.90 6.40 25.16
N ASP A 60 2.02 6.37 26.49
CA ASP A 60 1.12 7.11 27.39
C ASP A 60 1.43 8.63 27.40
N ALA A 61 0.66 9.39 28.18
CA ALA A 61 0.84 10.84 28.30
C ALA A 61 2.22 11.24 28.87
N GLN A 62 2.90 10.34 29.56
CA GLN A 62 4.24 10.51 30.11
C GLN A 62 5.34 10.03 29.13
N GLY A 63 4.95 9.55 27.93
CA GLY A 63 5.86 9.04 26.92
C GLY A 63 6.39 7.64 27.21
N LYS A 64 5.82 6.91 28.15
CA LYS A 64 6.19 5.52 28.44
C LYS A 64 5.50 4.60 27.43
N PRO A 65 6.24 3.62 26.85
CA PRO A 65 5.64 2.64 25.96
C PRO A 65 4.53 1.85 26.67
N VAL A 66 3.45 1.57 25.94
CA VAL A 66 2.38 0.68 26.41
C VAL A 66 2.93 -0.71 26.73
N ALA A 67 2.34 -1.37 27.72
CA ALA A 67 2.82 -2.69 28.19
C ALA A 67 2.63 -3.78 27.11
N ASP A 68 1.56 -3.72 26.36
CA ASP A 68 1.22 -4.70 25.31
C ASP A 68 0.76 -3.98 24.04
N PRO A 69 1.64 -3.82 23.05
CA PRO A 69 1.31 -3.17 21.79
C PRO A 69 0.28 -3.94 20.94
N ASP A 70 0.05 -5.22 21.23
CA ASP A 70 -0.97 -6.00 20.50
C ASP A 70 -2.39 -5.69 20.98
N LYS A 71 -2.54 -5.14 22.17
CA LYS A 71 -3.84 -4.77 22.76
C LYS A 71 -4.26 -3.32 22.54
N VAL A 72 -3.44 -2.51 21.85
CA VAL A 72 -3.80 -1.12 21.60
C VAL A 72 -5.01 -1.01 20.67
N VAL A 73 -5.91 -0.10 21.02
CA VAL A 73 -7.09 0.29 20.25
C VAL A 73 -6.85 1.60 19.52
N LEU A 74 -7.76 2.01 18.65
CA LEU A 74 -7.67 3.28 17.96
C LEU A 74 -7.67 4.47 18.93
N SER A 75 -6.85 5.47 18.64
CA SER A 75 -7.00 6.79 19.22
C SER A 75 -8.25 7.49 18.66
N GLU A 76 -8.70 8.60 19.27
CA GLU A 76 -9.79 9.39 18.70
C GLU A 76 -9.47 9.88 17.27
N ALA A 77 -8.21 10.25 17.01
CA ALA A 77 -7.75 10.55 15.65
C ALA A 77 -7.87 9.34 14.72
N GLY A 78 -7.48 8.15 15.17
CA GLY A 78 -7.59 6.91 14.40
C GLY A 78 -9.03 6.54 14.07
N LYS A 79 -9.96 6.76 15.00
CA LYS A 79 -11.41 6.57 14.76
C LYS A 79 -11.91 7.49 13.65
N LEU A 80 -11.56 8.78 13.72
CA LEU A 80 -11.92 9.75 12.69
C LEU A 80 -11.30 9.43 11.33
N GLN A 81 -10.06 8.95 11.29
CA GLN A 81 -9.42 8.49 10.06
C GLN A 81 -10.19 7.34 9.43
N ALA A 82 -10.58 6.34 10.21
CA ALA A 82 -11.38 5.21 9.73
C ALA A 82 -12.73 5.66 9.16
N ASP A 83 -13.45 6.53 9.88
CA ASP A 83 -14.74 7.06 9.44
C ASP A 83 -14.62 7.86 8.14
N ARG A 84 -13.60 8.72 8.03
CA ARG A 84 -13.31 9.49 6.81
C ARG A 84 -12.98 8.59 5.63
N THR A 85 -12.22 7.53 5.86
CA THR A 85 -11.89 6.57 4.80
C THR A 85 -13.12 5.84 4.31
N GLY A 86 -14.01 5.38 5.19
CA GLY A 86 -15.29 4.77 4.80
C GLY A 86 -16.16 5.73 3.99
N ALA A 87 -16.31 6.98 4.45
CA ALA A 87 -17.04 8.01 3.72
C ALA A 87 -16.41 8.33 2.35
N TYR A 88 -15.09 8.35 2.26
CA TYR A 88 -14.37 8.58 1.00
C TYR A 88 -14.55 7.42 0.01
N LEU A 89 -14.45 6.16 0.46
CA LEU A 89 -14.72 5.00 -0.38
C LEU A 89 -16.14 5.05 -0.99
N LYS A 90 -17.13 5.42 -0.16
CA LYS A 90 -18.50 5.65 -0.62
C LYS A 90 -18.58 6.77 -1.65
N MET A 91 -17.92 7.90 -1.41
CA MET A 91 -17.91 9.06 -2.30
C MET A 91 -17.33 8.75 -3.69
N ILE A 92 -16.28 7.91 -3.74
CA ILE A 92 -15.66 7.50 -5.03
C ILE A 92 -16.30 6.26 -5.65
N GLY A 93 -17.45 5.81 -5.12
CA GLY A 93 -18.23 4.70 -5.69
C GLY A 93 -17.70 3.30 -5.36
N ILE A 94 -16.77 3.14 -4.41
CA ILE A 94 -16.30 1.84 -3.94
C ILE A 94 -17.20 1.37 -2.79
N THR A 95 -18.34 0.79 -3.11
CA THR A 95 -19.34 0.31 -2.14
C THR A 95 -19.66 -1.18 -2.26
N GLY A 96 -19.32 -1.80 -3.39
CA GLY A 96 -19.53 -3.23 -3.65
C GLY A 96 -18.43 -4.10 -3.06
N ILE A 97 -18.07 -3.89 -1.78
CA ILE A 97 -17.05 -4.69 -1.09
C ILE A 97 -17.70 -5.99 -0.60
N GLU A 98 -17.22 -7.13 -1.08
CA GLU A 98 -17.79 -8.46 -0.83
C GLU A 98 -16.95 -9.28 0.13
N ARG A 99 -15.66 -8.96 0.25
CA ARG A 99 -14.74 -9.58 1.21
C ARG A 99 -14.09 -8.51 2.06
N VAL A 100 -14.10 -8.74 3.37
CA VAL A 100 -13.39 -7.88 4.33
C VAL A 100 -12.51 -8.74 5.19
N ILE A 101 -11.24 -8.42 5.24
CA ILE A 101 -10.23 -9.12 6.02
C ILE A 101 -9.52 -8.12 6.92
N SER A 102 -9.35 -8.46 8.18
CA SER A 102 -8.45 -7.76 9.10
C SER A 102 -7.44 -8.73 9.69
N SER A 103 -6.35 -8.22 10.27
CA SER A 103 -5.67 -9.03 11.27
C SER A 103 -6.59 -9.20 12.49
N ASP A 104 -6.20 -10.03 13.42
CA ASP A 104 -6.97 -10.26 14.66
C ASP A 104 -6.60 -9.28 15.79
N LEU A 105 -5.85 -8.21 15.48
CA LEU A 105 -5.51 -7.19 16.46
C LEU A 105 -6.63 -6.12 16.59
N PRO A 106 -6.92 -5.64 17.81
CA PRO A 106 -8.04 -4.74 18.07
C PRO A 106 -8.10 -3.53 17.15
N ARG A 107 -6.97 -2.88 16.89
CA ARG A 107 -6.87 -1.69 16.04
C ARG A 107 -7.28 -1.91 14.59
N THR A 108 -7.00 -3.11 14.02
CA THR A 108 -7.43 -3.42 12.63
C THR A 108 -8.89 -3.81 12.57
N ILE A 109 -9.38 -4.52 13.59
CA ILE A 109 -10.79 -4.92 13.72
C ILE A 109 -11.64 -3.64 13.82
N GLU A 110 -11.33 -2.77 14.79
CA GLU A 110 -12.06 -1.52 15.00
C GLU A 110 -12.01 -0.61 13.75
N THR A 111 -10.85 -0.51 13.08
CA THR A 111 -10.74 0.24 11.83
C THR A 111 -11.69 -0.34 10.77
N ALA A 112 -11.68 -1.65 10.55
CA ALA A 112 -12.53 -2.29 9.54
C ALA A 112 -14.01 -2.06 9.83
N GLU A 113 -14.45 -2.26 11.07
CA GLU A 113 -15.84 -2.06 11.50
C GLU A 113 -16.30 -0.62 11.26
N ARG A 114 -15.46 0.38 11.59
CA ARG A 114 -15.77 1.80 11.39
C ARG A 114 -15.82 2.19 9.91
N VAL A 115 -14.85 1.74 9.11
CA VAL A 115 -14.84 1.97 7.66
C VAL A 115 -16.12 1.43 7.02
N LEU A 116 -16.51 0.21 7.35
CA LEU A 116 -17.72 -0.42 6.83
C LEU A 116 -18.98 0.34 7.24
N ALA A 117 -19.09 0.73 8.50
CA ALA A 117 -20.23 1.50 9.01
C ALA A 117 -20.34 2.85 8.27
N ALA A 118 -19.24 3.59 8.11
CA ALA A 118 -19.23 4.88 7.41
C ALA A 118 -19.51 4.74 5.90
N ALA A 119 -19.08 3.64 5.28
CA ALA A 119 -19.38 3.34 3.89
C ALA A 119 -20.82 2.82 3.68
N GLY A 120 -21.51 2.40 4.72
CA GLY A 120 -22.83 1.78 4.65
C GLY A 120 -22.80 0.33 4.13
N ILE A 121 -21.71 -0.41 4.44
CA ILE A 121 -21.47 -1.77 3.97
C ILE A 121 -21.71 -2.77 5.10
N ALA A 122 -22.56 -3.77 4.86
CA ALA A 122 -22.96 -4.78 5.88
C ALA A 122 -22.23 -6.12 5.65
N VAL A 123 -20.88 -6.10 5.61
CA VAL A 123 -20.04 -7.30 5.50
C VAL A 123 -19.28 -7.49 6.81
N LYS A 124 -19.25 -8.72 7.34
CA LYS A 124 -18.50 -9.03 8.56
C LYS A 124 -17.02 -9.31 8.23
N PRO A 125 -16.07 -8.62 8.89
CA PRO A 125 -14.64 -8.89 8.69
C PRO A 125 -14.24 -10.31 9.13
N ALA A 126 -13.54 -11.03 8.25
CA ALA A 126 -12.77 -12.21 8.62
C ALA A 126 -11.45 -11.79 9.28
N ARG A 127 -11.04 -12.53 10.33
CA ARG A 127 -9.83 -12.22 11.10
C ARG A 127 -8.77 -13.25 10.79
N ILE A 128 -7.57 -12.80 10.35
CA ILE A 128 -6.47 -13.69 9.96
C ILE A 128 -5.20 -13.28 10.73
N ASP A 129 -4.76 -14.13 11.67
CA ASP A 129 -3.57 -13.89 12.49
C ASP A 129 -2.27 -13.86 11.67
N ALA A 130 -2.22 -14.60 10.56
CA ALA A 130 -1.12 -14.57 9.62
C ALA A 130 -0.88 -13.17 9.00
N LEU A 131 -1.85 -12.25 9.09
CA LEU A 131 -1.77 -10.88 8.59
C LEU A 131 -1.50 -9.84 9.70
N ARG A 132 -1.10 -10.26 10.92
CA ARG A 132 -0.59 -9.36 11.97
C ARG A 132 0.65 -8.63 11.50
N GLU A 133 0.97 -7.48 12.13
CA GLU A 133 2.24 -6.78 11.94
C GLU A 133 3.44 -7.69 12.29
N ILE A 134 4.67 -7.24 12.03
CA ILE A 134 5.86 -8.04 12.31
C ILE A 134 5.75 -8.71 13.69
N ARG A 135 5.94 -10.02 13.71
CA ARG A 135 5.78 -10.83 14.92
C ARG A 135 6.89 -10.57 15.91
N ASN A 136 6.57 -10.73 17.18
CA ASN A 136 7.46 -10.43 18.27
C ASN A 136 8.77 -11.23 18.23
N GLY A 137 9.86 -10.52 18.38
CA GLY A 137 11.17 -11.00 18.71
C GLY A 137 11.74 -10.12 19.84
N PRO A 138 13.01 -10.26 20.19
CA PRO A 138 13.63 -9.57 21.33
C PRO A 138 13.88 -8.09 21.09
N SER A 139 12.87 -7.34 20.62
CA SER A 139 13.00 -5.88 20.40
C SER A 139 13.36 -5.11 21.69
N ARG A 140 13.20 -5.74 22.86
CA ARG A 140 13.64 -5.19 24.15
C ARG A 140 15.17 -5.05 24.25
N ASP A 141 15.90 -5.78 23.43
CA ASP A 141 17.36 -5.83 23.44
C ASP A 141 18.01 -4.84 22.47
N ILE A 142 17.21 -4.02 21.76
CA ILE A 142 17.74 -2.97 20.90
C ILE A 142 18.16 -1.80 21.77
N ALA A 143 19.47 -1.55 21.84
CA ALA A 143 19.99 -0.36 22.50
C ALA A 143 19.41 0.91 21.89
N THR A 144 19.17 1.95 22.69
CA THR A 144 18.59 3.22 22.21
C THR A 144 19.40 3.82 21.06
N ALA A 145 20.73 3.68 21.08
CA ALA A 145 21.61 4.15 20.02
C ALA A 145 21.42 3.42 18.68
N ASP A 146 21.00 2.15 18.70
CA ASP A 146 20.79 1.33 17.51
C ASP A 146 19.38 1.51 16.91
N LEU A 147 18.42 1.97 17.71
CA LEU A 147 17.03 2.07 17.29
C LEU A 147 16.81 2.87 15.99
N PRO A 148 17.49 4.01 15.76
CA PRO A 148 17.38 4.73 14.50
C PRO A 148 17.79 3.87 13.29
N LYS A 149 18.90 3.14 13.39
CA LYS A 149 19.39 2.25 12.34
C LYS A 149 18.41 1.13 12.05
N GLU A 150 17.88 0.49 13.07
CA GLU A 150 16.92 -0.61 12.95
C GLU A 150 15.59 -0.15 12.31
N LEU A 151 15.10 1.03 12.67
CA LEU A 151 13.88 1.60 12.07
C LEU A 151 14.10 2.09 10.64
N LEU A 152 15.24 2.73 10.35
CA LEU A 152 15.55 3.18 8.99
C LEU A 152 15.70 2.01 8.02
N MET A 153 16.08 0.83 8.50
CA MET A 153 16.16 -0.37 7.68
C MET A 153 14.78 -0.76 7.10
N LEU A 154 13.68 -0.48 7.81
CA LEU A 154 12.32 -0.72 7.33
C LEU A 154 11.95 0.14 6.11
N GLY A 155 12.59 1.31 5.95
CA GLY A 155 12.42 2.24 4.82
C GLY A 155 13.39 2.00 3.67
N GLN A 156 14.13 0.89 3.63
CA GLN A 156 15.09 0.64 2.55
C GLN A 156 14.43 0.33 1.22
N ALA A 157 15.16 0.62 0.15
CA ALA A 157 14.66 0.48 -1.22
C ALA A 157 14.29 -0.96 -1.57
N ARG A 158 15.11 -1.93 -1.11
CA ARG A 158 14.87 -3.36 -1.33
C ARG A 158 15.62 -4.17 -0.30
N VAL A 159 14.93 -5.09 0.36
CA VAL A 159 15.51 -6.07 1.26
C VAL A 159 14.93 -7.47 1.00
N THR A 160 15.68 -8.51 1.31
CA THR A 160 15.30 -9.90 1.01
C THR A 160 15.75 -10.85 2.11
N GLY A 161 15.23 -12.06 2.09
CA GLY A 161 15.71 -13.21 2.82
C GLY A 161 15.77 -12.98 4.34
N ASP A 162 16.96 -13.09 4.89
CA ASP A 162 17.17 -13.07 6.35
C ASP A 162 17.26 -11.68 6.96
N THR A 163 17.07 -10.60 6.16
CA THR A 163 16.98 -9.24 6.71
C THR A 163 15.84 -9.17 7.71
N ARG A 164 16.16 -8.77 8.96
CA ARG A 164 15.19 -8.75 10.06
C ARG A 164 14.68 -7.35 10.34
N PHE A 165 13.41 -7.24 10.60
CA PHE A 165 12.76 -6.00 11.04
C PHE A 165 12.86 -5.88 12.56
N LEU A 166 13.55 -4.84 13.05
CA LEU A 166 13.74 -4.60 14.50
C LEU A 166 14.26 -5.85 15.24
N ARG A 167 15.19 -6.60 14.62
CA ARG A 167 15.71 -7.87 15.13
C ARG A 167 14.65 -8.95 15.40
N LYS A 168 13.44 -8.75 14.88
CA LYS A 168 12.28 -9.65 15.02
C LYS A 168 12.19 -10.61 13.84
N GLU A 169 11.06 -10.58 13.18
CA GLU A 169 10.74 -11.38 12.00
C GLU A 169 11.60 -10.96 10.80
N SER A 170 12.11 -11.92 10.05
CA SER A 170 12.80 -11.65 8.79
C SER A 170 11.81 -11.44 7.65
N VAL A 171 12.31 -10.90 6.52
CA VAL A 171 11.53 -10.77 5.28
C VAL A 171 11.00 -12.14 4.84
N ALA A 172 11.85 -13.18 4.89
CA ALA A 172 11.45 -14.54 4.51
C ALA A 172 10.36 -15.10 5.42
N GLU A 173 10.48 -14.92 6.74
CA GLU A 173 9.47 -15.34 7.73
C GLU A 173 8.14 -14.60 7.52
N LEU A 174 8.19 -13.27 7.29
CA LEU A 174 7.01 -12.46 6.98
C LEU A 174 6.29 -12.98 5.73
N GLN A 175 7.03 -13.23 4.66
CA GLN A 175 6.46 -13.71 3.41
C GLN A 175 5.93 -15.14 3.51
N ALA A 176 6.60 -16.02 4.29
CA ALA A 176 6.15 -17.38 4.52
C ALA A 176 4.77 -17.45 5.19
N ARG A 177 4.36 -16.44 5.96
CA ARG A 177 3.02 -16.38 6.56
C ARG A 177 2.01 -15.54 5.76
N VAL A 178 2.45 -14.41 5.18
CA VAL A 178 1.56 -13.51 4.43
C VAL A 178 1.22 -14.11 3.07
N GLY A 179 2.18 -14.72 2.37
CA GLY A 179 2.00 -15.30 1.05
C GLY A 179 0.85 -16.32 0.97
N PRO A 180 0.83 -17.37 1.82
CA PRO A 180 -0.28 -18.33 1.84
C PRO A 180 -1.64 -17.69 2.13
N ALA A 181 -1.72 -16.69 3.03
CA ALA A 181 -2.96 -15.99 3.34
C ALA A 181 -3.48 -15.20 2.12
N MET A 182 -2.58 -14.51 1.41
CA MET A 182 -2.93 -13.80 0.17
C MET A 182 -3.30 -14.77 -0.96
N LYS A 183 -2.57 -15.90 -1.07
CA LYS A 183 -2.92 -16.94 -2.04
C LYS A 183 -4.32 -17.49 -1.79
N ALA A 184 -4.68 -17.80 -0.55
CA ALA A 184 -6.01 -18.29 -0.20
C ALA A 184 -7.11 -17.27 -0.56
N LEU A 185 -6.87 -15.96 -0.38
CA LEU A 185 -7.79 -14.92 -0.84
C LEU A 185 -7.91 -14.91 -2.36
N LEU A 186 -6.80 -15.05 -3.10
CA LEU A 186 -6.82 -15.00 -4.56
C LEU A 186 -7.40 -16.27 -5.19
N ASP A 187 -7.24 -17.42 -4.56
CA ASP A 187 -7.86 -18.69 -4.99
C ASP A 187 -9.39 -18.69 -4.81
N ASP A 188 -9.93 -17.93 -3.83
CA ASP A 188 -11.37 -17.72 -3.70
C ASP A 188 -11.85 -16.78 -4.80
N THR A 189 -12.64 -17.27 -5.74
CA THR A 189 -13.18 -16.50 -6.88
C THR A 189 -14.53 -15.84 -6.55
N GLY A 190 -15.05 -15.99 -5.35
CA GLY A 190 -16.38 -15.52 -4.94
C GLY A 190 -16.43 -14.05 -4.52
N TRP A 191 -15.55 -13.19 -5.05
CA TRP A 191 -15.54 -11.75 -4.79
C TRP A 191 -14.98 -10.96 -5.99
N ASP A 192 -15.39 -9.72 -6.13
CA ASP A 192 -14.86 -8.76 -7.09
C ASP A 192 -14.04 -7.65 -6.38
N THR A 193 -14.52 -7.17 -5.25
CA THR A 193 -13.82 -6.17 -4.45
C THR A 193 -13.62 -6.64 -3.01
N ALA A 194 -12.38 -6.61 -2.54
CA ALA A 194 -11.99 -6.95 -1.17
C ALA A 194 -11.38 -5.74 -0.45
N LEU A 195 -11.71 -5.54 0.83
CA LEU A 195 -11.06 -4.61 1.74
C LEU A 195 -10.19 -5.39 2.72
N LEU A 196 -8.91 -5.09 2.75
CA LEU A 196 -7.95 -5.62 3.71
C LEU A 196 -7.51 -4.49 4.65
N VAL A 197 -7.76 -4.63 5.95
CA VAL A 197 -7.34 -3.64 6.96
C VAL A 197 -6.22 -4.23 7.81
N LEU A 198 -5.00 -3.82 7.53
CA LEU A 198 -3.80 -4.46 8.06
C LEU A 198 -2.82 -3.41 8.65
N HIS A 199 -1.52 -3.61 8.44
CA HIS A 199 -0.43 -2.88 9.08
C HIS A 199 0.59 -2.39 8.06
N ALA A 200 1.45 -1.44 8.44
CA ALA A 200 2.36 -0.78 7.52
C ALA A 200 3.33 -1.75 6.81
N ILE A 201 3.99 -2.63 7.57
CA ILE A 201 5.02 -3.53 7.00
C ILE A 201 4.37 -4.65 6.19
N VAL A 202 3.25 -5.20 6.67
CA VAL A 202 2.50 -6.23 5.93
C VAL A 202 1.93 -5.66 4.63
N ASN A 203 1.40 -4.44 4.65
CA ASN A 203 0.92 -3.78 3.44
C ASN A 203 2.05 -3.59 2.43
N ASN A 204 3.23 -3.14 2.88
CA ASN A 204 4.39 -2.99 2.01
C ASN A 204 4.86 -4.34 1.43
N ALA A 205 4.76 -5.44 2.19
CA ALA A 205 5.07 -6.77 1.68
C ALA A 205 4.09 -7.19 0.56
N ILE A 206 2.80 -6.92 0.73
CA ILE A 206 1.76 -7.22 -0.28
C ILE A 206 1.95 -6.34 -1.53
N ILE A 207 2.20 -5.03 -1.36
CA ILE A 207 2.49 -4.12 -2.48
C ILE A 207 3.76 -4.54 -3.20
N SER A 208 4.79 -4.95 -2.47
CA SER A 208 6.04 -5.44 -3.06
C SER A 208 5.81 -6.67 -3.94
N ALA A 209 5.02 -7.64 -3.46
CA ALA A 209 4.65 -8.81 -4.24
C ALA A 209 3.86 -8.43 -5.51
N ALA A 210 2.92 -7.46 -5.39
CA ALA A 210 2.16 -6.96 -6.54
C ALA A 210 3.02 -6.17 -7.53
N LEU A 211 4.12 -5.55 -7.08
CA LEU A 211 5.02 -4.76 -7.92
C LEU A 211 5.98 -5.63 -8.73
N THR A 212 6.49 -6.70 -8.15
CA THR A 212 7.62 -7.46 -8.71
C THR A 212 7.31 -8.93 -8.95
N GLY A 213 6.26 -9.47 -8.33
CA GLY A 213 5.97 -10.90 -8.33
C GLY A 213 7.00 -11.76 -7.59
N ASP A 214 8.02 -11.14 -6.98
CA ASP A 214 9.08 -11.83 -6.24
C ASP A 214 8.94 -11.69 -4.71
N ALA A 215 9.83 -12.36 -3.98
CA ALA A 215 9.87 -12.36 -2.53
C ALA A 215 10.67 -11.18 -1.93
N ALA A 216 10.86 -10.08 -2.64
CA ALA A 216 11.51 -8.89 -2.13
C ALA A 216 10.53 -8.01 -1.33
N TYR A 217 11.04 -7.26 -0.38
CA TYR A 217 10.31 -6.24 0.34
C TYR A 217 10.86 -4.86 -0.03
N TYR A 218 9.97 -3.94 -0.39
CA TYR A 218 10.30 -2.56 -0.71
C TYR A 218 9.73 -1.64 0.37
N GLY A 219 10.61 -1.07 1.18
CA GLY A 219 10.23 -0.24 2.33
C GLY A 219 9.93 1.21 2.01
N ARG A 220 10.12 1.67 0.77
CA ARG A 220 9.95 3.09 0.39
C ARG A 220 8.52 3.51 0.07
N PHE A 221 7.57 2.61 0.19
CA PHE A 221 6.17 2.99 0.17
C PHE A 221 5.75 3.48 1.55
N ASP A 222 5.25 4.70 1.64
CA ASP A 222 4.65 5.16 2.87
C ASP A 222 3.20 4.65 2.98
N HIS A 223 2.80 4.28 4.18
CA HIS A 223 1.44 3.92 4.53
C HIS A 223 1.04 4.69 5.79
N GLY A 224 0.41 5.84 5.61
CA GLY A 224 -0.16 6.63 6.69
C GLY A 224 -1.27 5.86 7.43
N ALA A 225 -1.47 6.17 8.70
CA ALA A 225 -2.58 5.63 9.46
C ALA A 225 -3.92 6.01 8.81
N GLY A 226 -4.81 5.05 8.61
CA GLY A 226 -6.08 5.26 7.95
C GLY A 226 -6.01 5.42 6.43
N CYS A 227 -4.81 5.38 5.82
CA CYS A 227 -4.63 5.47 4.38
C CYS A 227 -4.71 4.09 3.71
N PHE A 228 -4.95 4.08 2.40
CA PHE A 228 -5.09 2.83 1.66
C PHE A 228 -4.38 2.86 0.30
N ALA A 229 -4.16 1.68 -0.27
CA ALA A 229 -3.76 1.46 -1.65
C ALA A 229 -4.89 0.77 -2.43
N ILE A 230 -4.88 0.91 -3.76
CA ILE A 230 -5.78 0.21 -4.68
C ILE A 230 -4.93 -0.65 -5.61
N ILE A 231 -5.19 -1.95 -5.60
CA ILE A 231 -4.51 -2.93 -6.44
C ILE A 231 -5.56 -3.72 -7.21
N ASP A 232 -5.52 -3.68 -8.53
CA ASP A 232 -6.34 -4.54 -9.37
C ASP A 232 -5.48 -5.78 -9.72
N VAL A 233 -5.98 -6.98 -9.45
CA VAL A 233 -5.24 -8.24 -9.55
C VAL A 233 -6.00 -9.29 -10.32
N GLY A 234 -5.30 -10.01 -11.21
CA GLY A 234 -5.84 -11.15 -11.94
C GLY A 234 -5.93 -12.42 -11.08
N ALA A 235 -5.45 -13.53 -11.61
CA ALA A 235 -5.40 -14.80 -10.88
C ALA A 235 -4.41 -14.74 -9.70
N ASP A 236 -3.30 -14.04 -9.89
CA ASP A 236 -2.25 -13.84 -8.89
C ASP A 236 -1.55 -12.48 -9.11
N PHE A 237 -0.52 -12.19 -8.30
CA PHE A 237 0.22 -10.93 -8.39
C PHE A 237 1.09 -10.76 -9.63
N SER A 238 1.29 -11.80 -10.46
CA SER A 238 1.97 -11.63 -11.75
C SER A 238 1.14 -10.83 -12.75
N ASP A 239 -0.18 -10.76 -12.54
CA ASP A 239 -1.12 -9.88 -13.27
C ASP A 239 -1.72 -8.86 -12.28
N ALA A 240 -0.89 -7.99 -11.73
CA ALA A 240 -1.31 -6.93 -10.83
C ALA A 240 -1.10 -5.54 -11.44
N VAL A 241 -2.02 -4.63 -11.16
CA VAL A 241 -1.92 -3.20 -11.49
C VAL A 241 -2.13 -2.38 -10.24
N ILE A 242 -1.08 -1.72 -9.78
CA ILE A 242 -1.15 -0.81 -8.64
C ILE A 242 -1.73 0.52 -9.14
N LYS A 243 -2.97 0.80 -8.77
CA LYS A 243 -3.71 2.00 -9.20
C LYS A 243 -3.35 3.22 -8.36
N ALA A 244 -3.13 3.01 -7.06
CA ALA A 244 -2.79 4.06 -6.11
C ALA A 244 -2.10 3.49 -4.87
N VAL A 245 -1.26 4.29 -4.22
CA VAL A 245 -0.62 3.96 -2.94
C VAL A 245 -0.77 5.17 -2.02
N ASN A 246 -0.98 4.91 -0.71
CA ASN A 246 -1.06 5.92 0.33
C ASN A 246 -2.12 7.01 0.07
N VAL A 247 -3.32 6.60 -0.39
CA VAL A 247 -4.47 7.51 -0.51
C VAL A 247 -5.00 7.80 0.90
N CYS A 248 -4.89 9.05 1.33
CA CYS A 248 -5.25 9.48 2.67
C CYS A 248 -6.43 10.45 2.63
N PRO A 249 -7.64 10.03 2.97
CA PRO A 249 -8.80 10.92 3.11
C PRO A 249 -8.65 11.93 4.25
N ASP A 250 -7.83 11.61 5.25
CA ASP A 250 -7.34 12.57 6.24
C ASP A 250 -6.08 13.25 5.69
N PRO A 251 -6.02 14.61 5.62
CA PRO A 251 -4.87 15.31 5.06
C PRO A 251 -3.60 15.25 5.94
N GLY A 252 -3.73 14.86 7.22
CA GLY A 252 -2.62 14.85 8.17
C GLY A 252 -1.36 14.11 7.69
N PRO A 253 -1.45 12.90 7.12
CA PRO A 253 -0.29 12.17 6.59
C PRO A 253 0.47 12.93 5.48
N TYR A 254 -0.22 13.70 4.64
CA TYR A 254 0.44 14.48 3.58
C TYR A 254 1.16 15.74 4.09
N ALA A 255 0.79 16.23 5.27
CA ALA A 255 1.46 17.39 5.87
C ALA A 255 2.86 17.04 6.40
N SER A 256 3.11 15.77 6.72
CA SER A 256 4.42 15.30 7.16
C SER A 256 5.30 14.96 5.96
N ARG A 257 6.59 15.32 6.04
CA ARG A 257 7.63 14.84 5.10
C ARG A 257 8.37 13.63 5.64
N LEU A 258 8.01 13.18 6.84
CA LEU A 258 8.56 11.98 7.44
C LEU A 258 7.77 10.76 6.96
N HIS A 259 8.50 9.71 6.61
CA HIS A 259 7.89 8.39 6.48
C HIS A 259 7.22 7.98 7.79
N ALA A 260 6.12 7.23 7.75
CA ALA A 260 5.35 6.86 8.95
C ALA A 260 6.21 6.17 10.02
N LEU A 261 7.24 5.42 9.62
CA LEU A 261 8.21 4.79 10.54
C LEU A 261 9.18 5.79 11.15
N GLU A 262 9.58 6.83 10.41
CA GLU A 262 10.41 7.92 10.94
C GLU A 262 9.64 8.76 11.95
N ALA A 263 8.35 9.00 11.71
CA ALA A 263 7.46 9.67 12.64
C ALA A 263 7.32 8.88 13.96
N LEU A 264 7.17 7.55 13.88
CA LEU A 264 7.16 6.67 15.04
C LEU A 264 8.48 6.72 15.81
N LEU A 265 9.62 6.71 15.11
CA LEU A 265 10.94 6.88 15.72
C LEU A 265 11.06 8.22 16.45
N ALA A 266 10.62 9.30 15.83
CA ALA A 266 10.65 10.63 16.45
C ALA A 266 9.84 10.66 17.75
N GLN A 267 8.70 9.99 17.81
CA GLN A 267 7.91 9.83 19.03
C GLN A 267 8.67 9.00 20.09
N ALA A 268 9.21 7.85 19.70
CA ALA A 268 9.96 6.98 20.59
C ALA A 268 11.20 7.68 21.21
N MET A 269 11.88 8.52 20.42
CA MET A 269 13.04 9.29 20.88
C MET A 269 12.67 10.43 21.83
N LYS A 270 11.49 11.07 21.63
CA LYS A 270 10.97 12.08 22.57
C LYS A 270 10.60 11.46 23.93
N ALA A 271 10.00 10.28 23.91
CA ALA A 271 9.57 9.55 25.10
C ALA A 271 10.72 9.06 26.00
N ARG A 272 11.97 9.10 25.51
CA ARG A 272 13.16 8.63 26.23
C ARG A 272 14.05 9.76 26.77
N LYS A 273 13.68 11.04 26.54
CA LYS A 273 14.30 12.23 27.12
C LYS A 273 13.59 12.64 28.41
#